data_3b71c3d202a56481ee7cc4effc1b84a6
#
_entry.id   3b71c3d202a56481ee7cc4effc1b84a6
#
_cell.length_a   1.000
_cell.length_b   1.000
_cell.length_c   1.000
_cell.angle_alpha   90.00
_cell.angle_beta   90.00
_cell.angle_gamma   90.00
#
_symmetry.space_group_name_H-M   'P 1'
#
loop_
_entity.id
_entity.type
_entity.pdbx_description
1 polymer ?
#
loop_
_entity_poly.entity_id
_entity_poly.type
_entity_poly.pdbx_seq_one_letter_code
_entity_poly.pdbx_strand_id
1 'polypeptide(L)'
;MVTLNVNGVRHGVQAPDDTPLLYVLRNDLELIGPQFGCGLAQCGACAVLVEGKETRSCITPVASVANQEITTLEGLPARWAKQKGLSLEEAKTTLHPVQQAWIEEQTPQCGFCQNGMMIKATELLESTPNPSLAQIKEAFTTSGISPNLCRCGTYAAIIDAVQHAATIMAKGR
;
A
#
# COMPACT_ATOMS: atom_id res chain seq x y z
N MET A 1 -7.08 -22.40 11.53
CA MET A 1 -7.28 -21.88 10.16
C MET A 1 -7.85 -20.48 10.27
N VAL A 2 -7.17 -19.50 9.71
CA VAL A 2 -7.59 -18.09 9.71
C VAL A 2 -8.14 -17.73 8.33
N THR A 3 -9.25 -17.00 8.28
CA THR A 3 -9.81 -16.50 7.01
C THR A 3 -9.39 -15.04 6.82
N LEU A 4 -8.70 -14.76 5.73
CA LEU A 4 -8.29 -13.41 5.32
C LEU A 4 -9.06 -12.98 4.08
N ASN A 5 -9.40 -11.69 4.00
CA ASN A 5 -9.93 -11.08 2.78
C ASN A 5 -8.82 -10.20 2.16
N VAL A 6 -8.11 -10.74 1.17
CA VAL A 6 -6.97 -10.05 0.57
C VAL A 6 -7.31 -9.69 -0.88
N ASN A 7 -7.23 -8.40 -1.19
CA ASN A 7 -7.53 -7.85 -2.52
C ASN A 7 -8.93 -8.26 -3.05
N GLY A 8 -9.90 -8.35 -2.12
CA GLY A 8 -11.27 -8.73 -2.44
C GLY A 8 -11.52 -10.24 -2.58
N VAL A 9 -10.51 -11.07 -2.34
CA VAL A 9 -10.62 -12.53 -2.38
C VAL A 9 -10.45 -13.11 -0.97
N ARG A 10 -11.31 -14.09 -0.62
CA ARG A 10 -11.23 -14.80 0.65
C ARG A 10 -10.27 -15.97 0.56
N HIS A 11 -9.31 -16.02 1.49
CA HIS A 11 -8.30 -17.06 1.60
C HIS A 11 -8.37 -17.73 2.98
N GLY A 12 -8.48 -19.07 2.99
CA GLY A 12 -8.30 -19.85 4.22
C GLY A 12 -6.84 -20.24 4.38
N VAL A 13 -6.14 -19.71 5.37
CA VAL A 13 -4.73 -19.99 5.61
C VAL A 13 -4.52 -20.84 6.84
N GLN A 14 -3.57 -21.78 6.76
CA GLN A 14 -3.19 -22.64 7.89
C GLN A 14 -1.89 -22.09 8.51
N ALA A 15 -2.03 -21.03 9.29
CA ALA A 15 -0.94 -20.43 10.01
C ALA A 15 -1.29 -20.33 11.50
N PRO A 16 -0.33 -20.42 12.44
CA PRO A 16 -0.51 -20.02 13.82
C PRO A 16 -1.05 -18.60 13.93
N ASP A 17 -1.87 -18.33 14.95
CA ASP A 17 -2.59 -17.05 15.10
C ASP A 17 -1.64 -15.85 15.24
N ASP A 18 -0.45 -16.05 15.78
CA ASP A 18 0.60 -15.06 15.99
C ASP A 18 1.55 -14.89 14.80
N THR A 19 1.39 -15.68 13.74
CA THR A 19 2.21 -15.55 12.53
C THR A 19 2.09 -14.14 11.96
N PRO A 20 3.21 -13.43 11.69
CA PRO A 20 3.14 -12.13 11.05
C PRO A 20 2.46 -12.20 9.68
N LEU A 21 1.51 -11.30 9.45
CA LEU A 21 0.75 -11.22 8.20
C LEU A 21 1.66 -11.20 6.95
N LEU A 22 2.82 -10.55 7.05
CA LEU A 22 3.79 -10.47 5.96
C LEU A 22 4.18 -11.84 5.40
N TYR A 23 4.41 -12.82 6.28
CA TYR A 23 4.80 -14.16 5.84
C TYR A 23 3.67 -14.88 5.13
N VAL A 24 2.45 -14.74 5.65
CA VAL A 24 1.27 -15.32 4.99
C VAL A 24 1.05 -14.70 3.60
N LEU A 25 1.14 -13.36 3.48
CA LEU A 25 0.99 -12.68 2.19
C LEU A 25 2.04 -13.16 1.17
N ARG A 26 3.30 -13.33 1.60
CA ARG A 26 4.40 -13.67 0.71
C ARG A 26 4.52 -15.17 0.40
N ASN A 27 4.34 -16.01 1.41
CA ASN A 27 4.64 -17.44 1.28
C ASN A 27 3.39 -18.27 0.92
N ASP A 28 2.23 -17.95 1.50
CA ASP A 28 1.01 -18.70 1.26
C ASP A 28 0.20 -18.11 0.09
N LEU A 29 0.21 -16.78 -0.08
CA LEU A 29 -0.54 -16.09 -1.12
C LEU A 29 0.34 -15.59 -2.28
N GLU A 30 1.65 -15.80 -2.23
CA GLU A 30 2.63 -15.44 -3.27
C GLU A 30 2.62 -13.95 -3.69
N LEU A 31 2.19 -13.07 -2.79
CA LEU A 31 2.15 -11.63 -3.02
C LEU A 31 3.52 -11.02 -2.71
N ILE A 32 4.17 -10.46 -3.71
CA ILE A 32 5.55 -9.96 -3.63
C ILE A 32 5.66 -8.46 -3.34
N GLY A 33 4.58 -7.71 -3.42
CA GLY A 33 4.56 -6.27 -3.13
C GLY A 33 5.07 -5.96 -1.71
N PRO A 34 4.48 -6.50 -0.63
CA PRO A 34 4.98 -6.30 0.71
C PRO A 34 6.38 -6.91 0.91
N GLN A 35 7.38 -6.08 1.32
CA GLN A 35 8.78 -6.49 1.46
C GLN A 35 9.19 -6.66 2.92
N PHE A 36 10.03 -7.66 3.21
CA PHE A 36 10.66 -7.81 4.52
C PHE A 36 11.90 -6.89 4.60
N GLY A 37 11.77 -5.75 5.27
CA GLY A 37 12.90 -4.85 5.53
C GLY A 37 13.45 -5.01 6.95
N CYS A 38 12.91 -4.26 7.92
CA CYS A 38 13.42 -4.26 9.30
C CYS A 38 12.83 -5.36 10.19
N GLY A 39 11.63 -5.87 9.93
CA GLY A 39 10.91 -6.81 10.80
C GLY A 39 10.39 -6.21 12.13
N LEU A 40 10.53 -4.89 12.31
CA LEU A 40 10.29 -4.15 13.56
C LEU A 40 9.33 -2.97 13.40
N ALA A 41 8.55 -2.95 12.34
CA ALA A 41 7.65 -1.84 11.98
C ALA A 41 8.31 -0.46 11.78
N GLN A 42 9.63 -0.38 11.57
CA GLN A 42 10.36 0.89 11.52
C GLN A 42 10.60 1.45 10.11
N CYS A 43 10.52 0.64 9.05
CA CYS A 43 10.91 1.07 7.71
C CYS A 43 9.77 1.27 6.72
N GLY A 44 8.62 0.68 6.93
CA GLY A 44 7.46 0.78 6.06
C GLY A 44 7.43 -0.16 4.85
N ALA A 45 8.52 -0.84 4.49
CA ALA A 45 8.59 -1.67 3.28
C ALA A 45 7.50 -2.77 3.21
N CYS A 46 7.03 -3.26 4.36
CA CYS A 46 6.00 -4.29 4.50
C CYS A 46 4.57 -3.74 4.57
N ALA A 47 4.35 -2.43 4.36
CA ALA A 47 3.03 -1.84 4.55
C ALA A 47 1.99 -2.44 3.61
N VAL A 48 0.78 -2.59 4.15
CA VAL A 48 -0.47 -2.92 3.46
C VAL A 48 -1.57 -2.02 3.99
N LEU A 49 -2.71 -1.92 3.32
CA LEU A 49 -3.90 -1.30 3.91
C LEU A 49 -4.75 -2.38 4.58
N VAL A 50 -5.11 -2.17 5.84
CA VAL A 50 -6.13 -2.96 6.55
C VAL A 50 -7.28 -2.00 6.84
N GLU A 51 -8.47 -2.30 6.33
CA GLU A 51 -9.64 -1.40 6.40
C GLU A 51 -9.30 0.03 5.93
N GLY A 52 -8.45 0.15 4.88
CA GLY A 52 -8.00 1.44 4.35
C GLY A 52 -6.92 2.17 5.15
N LYS A 53 -6.40 1.56 6.23
CA LYS A 53 -5.35 2.14 7.06
C LYS A 53 -4.01 1.44 6.87
N GLU A 54 -2.96 2.24 6.75
CA GLU A 54 -1.60 1.71 6.64
C GLU A 54 -1.24 0.86 7.87
N THR A 55 -0.82 -0.37 7.62
CA THR A 55 -0.50 -1.36 8.66
C THR A 55 0.83 -2.03 8.33
N ARG A 56 1.69 -2.20 9.34
CA ARG A 56 3.00 -2.85 9.21
C ARG A 56 2.84 -4.38 9.31
N SER A 57 2.71 -5.05 8.19
CA SER A 57 2.42 -6.50 8.16
C SER A 57 3.50 -7.38 8.81
N CYS A 58 4.74 -6.90 8.97
CA CYS A 58 5.83 -7.66 9.60
C CYS A 58 5.66 -7.89 11.10
N ILE A 59 4.81 -7.12 11.78
CA ILE A 59 4.54 -7.27 13.23
C ILE A 59 3.06 -7.53 13.52
N THR A 60 2.21 -7.55 12.51
CA THR A 60 0.77 -7.72 12.66
C THR A 60 0.44 -9.21 12.69
N PRO A 61 -0.07 -9.77 13.80
CA PRO A 61 -0.50 -11.17 13.85
C PRO A 61 -1.63 -11.43 12.87
N VAL A 62 -1.58 -12.54 12.15
CA VAL A 62 -2.58 -12.89 11.13
C VAL A 62 -3.99 -12.97 11.69
N ALA A 63 -4.15 -13.45 12.93
CA ALA A 63 -5.46 -13.55 13.59
C ALA A 63 -6.07 -12.17 13.89
N SER A 64 -5.24 -11.14 14.12
CA SER A 64 -5.72 -9.79 14.45
C SER A 64 -6.41 -9.07 13.29
N VAL A 65 -6.20 -9.55 12.07
CA VAL A 65 -6.79 -8.99 10.83
C VAL A 65 -7.74 -9.98 10.13
N ALA A 66 -8.17 -11.02 10.84
CA ALA A 66 -9.11 -12.00 10.34
C ALA A 66 -10.43 -11.31 9.89
N ASN A 67 -10.91 -11.67 8.72
CA ASN A 67 -12.10 -11.12 8.06
C ASN A 67 -12.08 -9.62 7.74
N GLN A 68 -10.98 -8.91 8.00
CA GLN A 68 -10.82 -7.50 7.60
C GLN A 68 -10.41 -7.40 6.14
N GLU A 69 -10.72 -6.27 5.48
CA GLU A 69 -10.29 -6.01 4.11
C GLU A 69 -8.80 -5.63 4.10
N ILE A 70 -7.99 -6.49 3.48
CA ILE A 70 -6.55 -6.26 3.31
C ILE A 70 -6.28 -5.91 1.84
N THR A 71 -5.67 -4.75 1.59
CA THR A 71 -5.24 -4.36 0.24
C THR A 71 -3.73 -4.30 0.20
N THR A 72 -3.12 -5.08 -0.69
CA THR A 72 -1.68 -5.01 -1.00
C THR A 72 -1.43 -4.12 -2.22
N LEU A 73 -0.16 -3.92 -2.58
CA LEU A 73 0.22 -3.15 -3.77
C LEU A 73 -0.47 -3.69 -5.04
N GLU A 74 -0.57 -5.02 -5.16
CA GLU A 74 -1.20 -5.69 -6.29
C GLU A 74 -2.72 -5.47 -6.32
N GLY A 75 -3.33 -5.19 -5.18
CA GLY A 75 -4.76 -4.93 -5.06
C GLY A 75 -5.19 -3.49 -5.30
N LEU A 76 -4.26 -2.54 -5.40
CA LEU A 76 -4.58 -1.13 -5.59
C LEU A 76 -5.41 -0.85 -6.86
N PRO A 77 -5.14 -1.48 -8.02
CA PRO A 77 -5.96 -1.30 -9.22
C PRO A 77 -7.42 -1.70 -9.00
N ALA A 78 -7.65 -2.86 -8.40
CA ALA A 78 -9.01 -3.34 -8.12
C ALA A 78 -9.74 -2.46 -7.10
N ARG A 79 -9.01 -1.98 -6.07
CA ARG A 79 -9.53 -1.02 -5.09
C ARG A 79 -9.99 0.27 -5.77
N TRP A 80 -9.17 0.84 -6.66
CA TRP A 80 -9.49 2.04 -7.42
C TRP A 80 -10.70 1.83 -8.35
N ALA A 81 -10.73 0.73 -9.09
CA ALA A 81 -11.83 0.38 -9.96
C ALA A 81 -13.15 0.28 -9.19
N LYS A 82 -13.14 -0.37 -8.01
CA LYS A 82 -14.30 -0.46 -7.13
C LYS A 82 -14.78 0.92 -6.67
N GLN A 83 -13.87 1.81 -6.28
CA GLN A 83 -14.20 3.18 -5.86
C GLN A 83 -14.80 4.01 -7.00
N LYS A 84 -14.42 3.72 -8.24
CA LYS A 84 -14.91 4.41 -9.44
C LYS A 84 -16.12 3.75 -10.10
N GLY A 85 -16.54 2.60 -9.61
CA GLY A 85 -17.63 1.84 -10.24
C GLY A 85 -17.29 1.34 -11.64
N LEU A 86 -16.00 1.09 -11.94
CA LEU A 86 -15.55 0.56 -13.22
C LEU A 86 -15.96 -0.91 -13.38
N SER A 87 -16.15 -1.32 -14.61
CA SER A 87 -16.37 -2.72 -14.96
C SER A 87 -15.14 -3.59 -14.66
N LEU A 88 -15.34 -4.90 -14.57
CA LEU A 88 -14.24 -5.86 -14.35
C LEU A 88 -13.18 -5.83 -15.46
N GLU A 89 -13.58 -5.54 -16.70
CA GLU A 89 -12.65 -5.46 -17.82
C GLU A 89 -11.80 -4.17 -17.74
N GLU A 90 -12.42 -3.03 -17.42
CA GLU A 90 -11.69 -1.78 -17.20
C GLU A 90 -10.74 -1.89 -16.03
N ALA A 91 -11.13 -2.57 -14.95
CA ALA A 91 -10.29 -2.81 -13.78
C ALA A 91 -8.99 -3.56 -14.10
N LYS A 92 -9.00 -4.48 -15.08
CA LYS A 92 -7.81 -5.25 -15.48
C LYS A 92 -6.74 -4.40 -16.17
N THR A 93 -7.13 -3.32 -16.81
CA THR A 93 -6.24 -2.45 -17.59
C THR A 93 -5.94 -1.12 -16.91
N THR A 94 -6.64 -0.80 -15.82
CA THR A 94 -6.52 0.48 -15.13
C THR A 94 -5.57 0.34 -13.94
N LEU A 95 -4.52 1.15 -13.92
CA LEU A 95 -3.67 1.29 -12.74
C LEU A 95 -4.34 2.19 -11.69
N HIS A 96 -3.97 2.00 -10.43
CA HIS A 96 -4.27 3.01 -9.42
C HIS A 96 -3.50 4.31 -9.74
N PRO A 97 -4.09 5.51 -9.59
CA PRO A 97 -3.40 6.78 -9.87
C PRO A 97 -2.02 6.93 -9.23
N VAL A 98 -1.84 6.40 -8.01
CA VAL A 98 -0.53 6.37 -7.35
C VAL A 98 0.46 5.52 -8.15
N GLN A 99 0.08 4.34 -8.61
CA GLN A 99 0.96 3.48 -9.42
C GLN A 99 1.29 4.12 -10.77
N GLN A 100 0.31 4.75 -11.42
CA GLN A 100 0.50 5.46 -12.66
C GLN A 100 1.50 6.62 -12.48
N ALA A 101 1.31 7.47 -11.48
CA ALA A 101 2.21 8.58 -11.18
C ALA A 101 3.64 8.09 -10.87
N TRP A 102 3.79 6.98 -10.14
CA TRP A 102 5.10 6.37 -9.86
C TRP A 102 5.86 5.96 -11.12
N ILE A 103 5.14 5.46 -12.12
CA ILE A 103 5.72 5.09 -13.42
C ILE A 103 6.10 6.33 -14.21
N GLU A 104 5.21 7.31 -14.29
CA GLU A 104 5.40 8.54 -15.07
C GLU A 104 6.54 9.40 -14.50
N GLU A 105 6.66 9.50 -13.18
CA GLU A 105 7.74 10.22 -12.48
C GLU A 105 9.03 9.39 -12.35
N GLN A 106 9.04 8.15 -12.80
CA GLN A 106 10.21 7.24 -12.68
C GLN A 106 10.79 7.20 -11.26
N THR A 107 9.92 7.18 -10.26
CA THR A 107 10.23 7.37 -8.84
C THR A 107 11.22 6.35 -8.25
N PRO A 108 11.20 5.05 -8.59
CA PRO A 108 12.07 4.07 -7.97
C PRO A 108 13.54 4.17 -8.39
N GLN A 109 14.45 3.89 -7.44
CA GLN A 109 15.81 3.45 -7.75
C GLN A 109 15.93 1.94 -7.55
N CYS A 110 16.26 1.45 -6.35
CA CYS A 110 16.30 0.01 -6.10
C CYS A 110 14.93 -0.67 -6.04
N GLY A 111 13.86 0.08 -5.84
CA GLY A 111 12.48 -0.43 -5.78
C GLY A 111 12.02 -0.98 -4.43
N PHE A 112 12.93 -1.30 -3.49
CA PHE A 112 12.61 -2.07 -2.30
C PHE A 112 11.60 -1.41 -1.36
N CYS A 113 11.67 -0.10 -1.15
CA CYS A 113 10.77 0.66 -0.28
C CYS A 113 9.45 1.05 -0.95
N GLN A 114 9.34 0.89 -2.27
CA GLN A 114 8.27 1.54 -3.04
C GLN A 114 6.88 0.97 -2.74
N ASN A 115 6.78 -0.31 -2.35
CA ASN A 115 5.53 -0.84 -1.82
C ASN A 115 4.98 0.04 -0.69
N GLY A 116 5.78 0.25 0.35
CA GLY A 116 5.35 1.04 1.50
C GLY A 116 5.08 2.50 1.17
N MET A 117 5.86 3.08 0.25
CA MET A 117 5.64 4.46 -0.20
C MET A 117 4.30 4.61 -0.94
N MET A 118 3.98 3.70 -1.87
CA MET A 118 2.71 3.73 -2.59
C MET A 118 1.50 3.44 -1.69
N ILE A 119 1.61 2.49 -0.76
CA ILE A 119 0.56 2.21 0.24
C ILE A 119 0.29 3.46 1.10
N LYS A 120 1.34 4.12 1.60
CA LYS A 120 1.20 5.34 2.39
C LYS A 120 0.63 6.50 1.57
N ALA A 121 1.08 6.66 0.32
CA ALA A 121 0.52 7.67 -0.59
C ALA A 121 -0.97 7.44 -0.85
N THR A 122 -1.38 6.18 -1.01
CA THR A 122 -2.79 5.82 -1.21
C THR A 122 -3.64 6.21 0.01
N GLU A 123 -3.22 5.84 1.22
CA GLU A 123 -3.91 6.24 2.45
C GLU A 123 -4.04 7.76 2.56
N LEU A 124 -2.96 8.48 2.30
CA LEU A 124 -2.96 9.95 2.34
C LEU A 124 -3.96 10.55 1.35
N LEU A 125 -3.91 10.12 0.08
CA LEU A 125 -4.73 10.70 -0.98
C LEU A 125 -6.22 10.32 -0.89
N GLU A 126 -6.53 9.17 -0.32
CA GLU A 126 -7.92 8.79 -0.02
C GLU A 126 -8.53 9.65 1.10
N SER A 127 -7.73 10.04 2.09
CA SER A 127 -8.17 10.91 3.21
C SER A 127 -8.04 12.40 2.91
N THR A 128 -7.03 12.79 2.15
CA THR A 128 -6.69 14.17 1.81
C THR A 128 -6.38 14.27 0.31
N PRO A 129 -7.39 14.48 -0.54
CA PRO A 129 -7.25 14.38 -2.00
C PRO A 129 -6.31 15.42 -2.63
N ASN A 130 -6.03 16.53 -1.95
CA ASN A 130 -5.11 17.56 -2.42
C ASN A 130 -4.20 18.00 -1.27
N PRO A 131 -3.23 17.14 -0.87
CA PRO A 131 -2.37 17.43 0.27
C PRO A 131 -1.35 18.52 -0.08
N SER A 132 -1.10 19.41 0.88
CA SER A 132 0.02 20.35 0.79
C SER A 132 1.35 19.62 0.90
N LEU A 133 2.45 20.25 0.45
CA LEU A 133 3.79 19.70 0.60
C LEU A 133 4.13 19.33 2.07
N ALA A 134 3.66 20.15 3.02
CA ALA A 134 3.85 19.87 4.45
C ALA A 134 3.14 18.59 4.87
N GLN A 135 1.89 18.39 4.46
CA GLN A 135 1.10 17.19 4.75
C GLN A 135 1.72 15.93 4.10
N ILE A 136 2.25 16.06 2.87
CA ILE A 136 2.96 14.95 2.23
C ILE A 136 4.19 14.57 3.06
N LYS A 137 5.03 15.53 3.44
CA LYS A 137 6.22 15.27 4.26
C LYS A 137 5.86 14.66 5.61
N GLU A 138 4.85 15.18 6.29
CA GLU A 138 4.35 14.67 7.56
C GLU A 138 3.88 13.22 7.43
N ALA A 139 3.13 12.88 6.36
CA ALA A 139 2.64 11.53 6.12
C ALA A 139 3.76 10.49 6.08
N PHE A 140 4.89 10.82 5.46
CA PHE A 140 6.03 9.89 5.33
C PHE A 140 7.01 9.93 6.50
N THR A 141 6.91 10.89 7.42
CA THR A 141 7.88 11.06 8.51
C THR A 141 7.31 10.85 9.89
N THR A 142 6.23 11.53 10.25
CA THR A 142 5.70 11.59 11.62
C THR A 142 4.29 11.04 11.77
N SER A 143 3.57 10.87 10.67
CA SER A 143 2.23 10.30 10.68
C SER A 143 2.29 8.76 10.67
N GLY A 144 1.67 8.13 11.67
CA GLY A 144 1.61 6.68 11.80
C GLY A 144 2.61 6.11 12.81
N ILE A 145 2.89 4.81 12.71
CA ILE A 145 3.72 4.07 13.68
C ILE A 145 5.19 4.51 13.60
N SER A 146 5.69 4.78 12.39
CA SER A 146 7.07 5.13 12.10
C SER A 146 7.20 5.72 10.69
N PRO A 147 8.31 6.42 10.38
CA PRO A 147 8.54 6.92 9.04
C PRO A 147 8.63 5.79 7.99
N ASN A 148 8.35 6.15 6.73
CA ASN A 148 8.61 5.30 5.59
C ASN A 148 10.02 5.60 5.07
N LEU A 149 10.93 4.60 5.13
CA LEU A 149 12.35 4.82 4.86
C LEU A 149 12.74 4.41 3.44
N CYS A 150 13.46 5.29 2.75
CA CYS A 150 14.11 5.00 1.48
C CYS A 150 15.62 5.16 1.60
N ARG A 151 16.39 4.06 1.50
CA ARG A 151 17.85 4.11 1.60
C ARG A 151 18.51 4.79 0.39
N CYS A 152 17.87 4.74 -0.76
CA CYS A 152 18.32 5.44 -1.98
C CYS A 152 18.05 6.95 -1.94
N GLY A 153 17.15 7.41 -1.05
CA GLY A 153 16.86 8.82 -0.88
C GLY A 153 15.96 9.44 -1.95
N THR A 154 15.08 8.65 -2.59
CA THR A 154 14.21 9.13 -3.68
C THR A 154 13.04 9.99 -3.20
N TYR A 155 13.13 10.64 -2.05
CA TYR A 155 12.01 11.39 -1.45
C TYR A 155 11.52 12.55 -2.30
N ALA A 156 12.40 13.22 -3.07
CA ALA A 156 11.97 14.28 -3.99
C ALA A 156 11.01 13.71 -5.04
N ALA A 157 11.41 12.64 -5.74
CA ALA A 157 10.58 11.97 -6.72
C ALA A 157 9.28 11.37 -6.11
N ILE A 158 9.34 10.88 -4.86
CA ILE A 158 8.14 10.41 -4.15
C ILE A 158 7.16 11.55 -3.92
N ILE A 159 7.62 12.72 -3.51
CA ILE A 159 6.77 13.91 -3.31
C ILE A 159 6.12 14.33 -4.63
N ASP A 160 6.90 14.41 -5.70
CA ASP A 160 6.40 14.77 -7.03
C ASP A 160 5.34 13.76 -7.51
N ALA A 161 5.61 12.47 -7.34
CA ALA A 161 4.65 11.41 -7.68
C ALA A 161 3.36 11.47 -6.86
N VAL A 162 3.40 11.84 -5.58
CA VAL A 162 2.19 12.03 -4.76
C VAL A 162 1.37 13.21 -5.28
N GLN A 163 2.00 14.34 -5.62
CA GLN A 163 1.32 15.50 -6.18
C GLN A 163 0.72 15.20 -7.55
N HIS A 164 1.46 14.46 -8.38
CA HIS A 164 0.96 14.01 -9.68
C HIS A 164 -0.23 13.05 -9.52
N ALA A 165 -0.15 12.07 -8.63
CA ALA A 165 -1.26 11.16 -8.33
C ALA A 165 -2.53 11.92 -7.86
N ALA A 166 -2.37 12.94 -7.02
CA ALA A 166 -3.48 13.80 -6.62
C ALA A 166 -4.15 14.48 -7.83
N THR A 167 -3.34 14.94 -8.78
CA THR A 167 -3.83 15.55 -10.03
C THR A 167 -4.58 14.55 -10.90
N ILE A 168 -4.09 13.31 -11.06
CA ILE A 168 -4.76 12.24 -11.79
C ILE A 168 -6.09 11.90 -11.12
N MET A 169 -6.09 11.74 -9.79
CA MET A 169 -7.31 11.43 -9.03
C MET A 169 -8.37 12.51 -9.15
N ALA A 170 -7.97 13.79 -9.23
CA ALA A 170 -8.89 14.91 -9.40
C ALA A 170 -9.55 14.95 -10.79
N LYS A 171 -8.82 14.56 -11.85
CA LYS A 171 -9.33 14.50 -13.23
C LYS A 171 -10.29 13.32 -13.47
N GLY A 172 -10.13 12.24 -12.70
CA GLY A 172 -10.96 11.05 -12.80
C GLY A 172 -12.21 11.09 -11.89
N ARG A 173 -12.58 12.25 -11.35
CA ARG A 173 -13.79 12.45 -10.54
C ARG A 173 -14.98 12.89 -11.36
#